data_c12ca7ac45aecb400071f5402db15e5d
#
_entry.id   c12ca7ac45aecb400071f5402db15e5d
#
_cell.length_a   1.000
_cell.length_b   1.000
_cell.length_c   1.000
_cell.angle_alpha   90.00
_cell.angle_beta   90.00
_cell.angle_gamma   90.00
#
_symmetry.space_group_name_H-M   'P 1'
#
loop_
_entity.id
_entity.type
_entity.pdbx_description
1 polymer ?
#
loop_
_entity_poly.entity_id
_entity_poly.type
_entity_poly.pdbx_seq_one_letter_code
_entity_poly.pdbx_strand_id
1 'polypeptide(L)' 'MHKSFYHYLMKYREETPRDEIAAFANEAFADHSFPKGADEYDTLSRYLEMDVDYLPSMSVFDTAWEKYEQDELMV' A
#
# COMPACT_ATOMS: atom_id res chain seq x y z
N MET A 1 15.67 9.34 -7.00
CA MET A 1 14.52 8.48 -7.34
C MET A 1 13.90 7.93 -6.08
N HIS A 2 12.58 7.86 -6.06
CA HIS A 2 11.85 7.32 -4.91
C HIS A 2 11.40 5.88 -5.18
N LYS A 3 11.07 5.16 -4.13
CA LYS A 3 10.53 3.80 -4.25
C LYS A 3 9.09 3.86 -4.74
N SER A 4 8.62 2.78 -5.39
CA SER A 4 7.20 2.66 -5.68
C SER A 4 6.44 2.48 -4.36
N PHE A 5 5.13 2.70 -4.40
CA PHE A 5 4.31 2.52 -3.20
C PHE A 5 4.40 1.10 -2.64
N TYR A 6 4.33 0.11 -3.52
CA TYR A 6 4.43 -1.29 -3.10
C TYR A 6 5.75 -1.55 -2.35
N HIS A 7 6.84 -1.07 -2.93
CA HIS A 7 8.17 -1.26 -2.35
C HIS A 7 8.25 -0.62 -0.97
N TYR A 8 7.73 0.59 -0.85
CA TYR A 8 7.68 1.30 0.42
C TYR A 8 6.83 0.54 1.44
N LEU A 9 5.67 0.04 1.00
CA LEU A 9 4.72 -0.66 1.87
C LEU A 9 5.34 -1.94 2.45
N MET A 10 6.23 -2.58 1.72
CA MET A 10 6.83 -3.85 2.15
C MET A 10 7.58 -3.75 3.47
N LYS A 11 8.06 -2.59 3.84
CA LYS A 11 8.77 -2.44 5.13
C LYS A 11 7.84 -2.56 6.33
N TYR A 12 6.53 -2.47 6.12
CA TYR A 12 5.54 -2.58 7.18
C TYR A 12 5.04 -4.02 7.40
N ARG A 13 5.49 -4.96 6.58
CA ARG A 13 5.07 -6.35 6.73
C ARG A 13 5.53 -6.92 8.07
N GLU A 14 4.65 -7.69 8.71
CA GLU A 14 4.94 -8.33 9.99
C GLU A 14 4.36 -9.73 9.99
N GLU A 15 5.04 -10.68 10.64
CA GLU A 15 4.54 -12.04 10.78
C GLU A 15 3.17 -12.04 11.47
N THR A 16 3.06 -11.23 12.52
CA THR A 16 1.81 -11.06 13.25
C THR A 16 1.46 -9.57 13.18
N PRO A 17 0.63 -9.17 12.20
CA PRO A 17 0.36 -7.75 12.01
C PRO A 17 -0.36 -7.15 13.22
N ARG A 18 0.16 -6.03 13.70
CA ARG A 18 -0.36 -5.35 14.87
C ARG A 18 -1.32 -4.22 14.54
N ASP A 19 -1.31 -3.75 13.30
CA ASP A 19 -2.21 -2.68 12.90
C ASP A 19 -2.66 -2.90 11.46
N GLU A 20 -3.54 -2.02 11.01
CA GLU A 20 -4.14 -2.12 9.68
C GLU A 20 -3.12 -1.95 8.55
N ILE A 21 -2.10 -1.13 8.76
CA ILE A 21 -1.06 -0.92 7.74
C ILE A 21 -0.25 -2.19 7.55
N ALA A 22 0.14 -2.85 8.67
CA ALA A 22 0.89 -4.10 8.58
C ALA A 22 0.05 -5.19 7.92
N ALA A 23 -1.24 -5.27 8.26
CA ALA A 23 -2.14 -6.24 7.64
C ALA A 23 -2.27 -5.97 6.13
N PHE A 24 -2.42 -4.71 5.75
CA PHE A 24 -2.49 -4.31 4.35
C PHE A 24 -1.20 -4.71 3.62
N ALA A 25 -0.05 -4.44 4.22
CA ALA A 25 1.24 -4.79 3.62
C ALA A 25 1.35 -6.30 3.40
N ASN A 26 0.91 -7.10 4.35
CA ASN A 26 0.93 -8.56 4.22
C ASN A 26 0.03 -9.03 3.07
N GLU A 27 -1.17 -8.45 2.96
CA GLU A 27 -2.11 -8.81 1.91
C GLU A 27 -1.60 -8.39 0.53
N ALA A 28 -1.02 -7.20 0.44
CA ALA A 28 -0.44 -6.73 -0.82
C ALA A 28 0.71 -7.62 -1.26
N PHE A 29 1.52 -8.08 -0.32
CA PHE A 29 2.63 -8.98 -0.61
C PHE A 29 2.11 -10.30 -1.21
N ALA A 30 1.02 -10.81 -0.67
CA ALA A 30 0.42 -12.06 -1.14
C ALA A 30 -0.35 -11.88 -2.46
N ASP A 31 -0.66 -10.65 -2.84
CA ASP A 31 -1.44 -10.35 -4.04
C ASP A 31 -0.52 -10.24 -5.26
N HIS A 32 -0.48 -11.29 -6.04
CA HIS A 32 0.39 -11.37 -7.22
C HIS A 32 0.04 -10.37 -8.30
N SER A 33 -1.17 -9.84 -8.29
CA SER A 33 -1.64 -8.87 -9.28
C SER A 33 -1.43 -7.41 -8.87
N PHE A 34 -0.93 -7.19 -7.66
CA PHE A 34 -0.72 -5.82 -7.18
C PHE A 34 0.22 -5.07 -8.12
N PRO A 35 -0.12 -3.82 -8.50
CA PRO A 35 0.74 -3.04 -9.41
C PRO A 35 2.00 -2.56 -8.69
N LYS A 36 3.03 -3.39 -8.73
CA LYS A 36 4.25 -3.20 -7.94
C LYS A 36 5.09 -2.01 -8.32
N GLY A 37 4.96 -1.55 -9.57
CA GLY A 37 5.73 -0.39 -10.03
C GLY A 37 4.99 0.92 -9.95
N ALA A 38 3.73 0.91 -9.54
CA ALA A 38 2.92 2.11 -9.53
C ALA A 38 3.34 3.07 -8.42
N ASP A 39 3.38 4.35 -8.74
CA ASP A 39 3.68 5.39 -7.76
C ASP A 39 2.67 6.54 -7.82
N GLU A 40 1.51 6.29 -8.41
CA GLU A 40 0.45 7.29 -8.53
C GLU A 40 -0.78 6.86 -7.74
N TYR A 41 -1.33 7.83 -7.01
CA TYR A 41 -2.50 7.59 -6.16
C TYR A 41 -3.68 7.01 -6.95
N ASP A 42 -3.99 7.61 -8.10
CA ASP A 42 -5.15 7.19 -8.88
C ASP A 42 -5.08 5.74 -9.33
N THR A 43 -3.91 5.32 -9.79
CA THR A 43 -3.70 3.96 -10.25
C THR A 43 -3.94 2.96 -9.12
N LEU A 44 -3.36 3.25 -7.96
CA LEU A 44 -3.46 2.37 -6.80
C LEU A 44 -4.84 2.38 -6.20
N SER A 45 -5.44 3.57 -6.08
CA SER A 45 -6.78 3.73 -5.55
C SER A 45 -7.79 2.94 -6.37
N ARG A 46 -7.70 3.04 -7.68
CA ARG A 46 -8.61 2.35 -8.59
C ARG A 46 -8.47 0.84 -8.46
N TYR A 47 -7.23 0.36 -8.42
CA TYR A 47 -6.98 -1.07 -8.25
C TYR A 47 -7.58 -1.58 -6.95
N LEU A 48 -7.34 -0.86 -5.86
CA LEU A 48 -7.78 -1.30 -4.53
C LEU A 48 -9.29 -1.21 -4.37
N GLU A 49 -9.95 -0.31 -5.10
CA GLU A 49 -11.41 -0.22 -5.06
C GLU A 49 -12.08 -1.31 -5.89
N MET A 50 -11.48 -1.66 -7.03
CA MET A 50 -12.17 -2.48 -8.03
C MET A 50 -11.73 -3.93 -8.05
N ASP A 51 -10.48 -4.21 -7.67
CA ASP A 51 -9.90 -5.53 -7.92
C ASP A 51 -9.57 -6.33 -6.68
N VAL A 52 -9.65 -5.76 -5.49
CA VAL A 52 -9.33 -6.48 -4.26
C VAL A 52 -10.45 -6.33 -3.25
N ASP A 53 -10.50 -7.28 -2.30
CA ASP A 53 -11.49 -7.25 -1.23
C ASP A 53 -10.87 -7.37 0.16
N TYR A 54 -9.54 -7.26 0.26
CA TYR A 54 -8.87 -7.45 1.54
C TYR A 54 -8.70 -6.17 2.35
N LEU A 55 -9.03 -5.01 1.79
CA LEU A 55 -8.99 -3.77 2.55
C LEU A 55 -10.32 -3.59 3.30
N PRO A 56 -10.26 -3.41 4.61
CA PRO A 56 -11.50 -3.15 5.35
C PRO A 56 -12.12 -1.81 5.01
N SER A 57 -11.29 -0.84 4.60
CA SER A 57 -11.78 0.46 4.15
C SER A 57 -10.65 1.16 3.38
N MET A 58 -11.03 2.07 2.49
CA MET A 58 -10.04 2.84 1.73
C MET A 58 -9.24 3.78 2.62
N SER A 59 -9.72 4.06 3.83
CA SER A 59 -8.97 4.91 4.76
C SER A 59 -7.64 4.28 5.15
N VAL A 60 -7.54 2.95 5.13
CA VAL A 60 -6.28 2.26 5.39
C VAL A 60 -5.26 2.61 4.32
N PHE A 61 -5.69 2.55 3.06
CA PHE A 61 -4.82 2.93 1.95
C PHE A 61 -4.47 4.42 2.02
N ASP A 62 -5.43 5.27 2.31
CA ASP A 62 -5.18 6.70 2.39
C ASP A 62 -4.12 7.03 3.44
N THR A 63 -4.19 6.36 4.59
CA THR A 63 -3.19 6.55 5.65
C THR A 63 -1.81 6.07 5.19
N ALA A 64 -1.76 4.92 4.54
CA ALA A 64 -0.49 4.38 4.03
C ALA A 64 0.08 5.28 2.94
N TRP A 65 -0.78 5.80 2.07
CA TRP A 65 -0.35 6.71 1.01
C TRP A 65 0.22 8.00 1.58
N GLU A 66 -0.41 8.54 2.61
CA GLU A 66 0.07 9.75 3.25
C GLU A 66 1.48 9.57 3.81
N LYS A 67 1.74 8.43 4.45
CA LYS A 67 3.08 8.10 4.94
C LYS A 67 4.09 7.99 3.80
N TYR A 68 3.68 7.33 2.73
CA TYR A 68 4.53 7.19 1.54
C TYR A 68 4.88 8.55 0.95
N GLU A 69 3.87 9.40 0.81
CA GLU A 69 4.04 10.72 0.26
C GLU A 69 5.05 11.54 1.08
N GLN A 70 4.90 11.51 2.39
CA GLN A 70 5.80 12.24 3.28
C GLN A 70 7.22 11.71 3.23
N ASP A 71 7.38 10.40 3.18
CA ASP A 71 8.70 9.78 3.26
C ASP A 71 9.43 9.71 1.93
N GLU A 72 8.70 9.56 0.83
CA GLU A 72 9.33 9.31 -0.47
C GLU A 72 9.13 10.43 -1.48
N LEU A 73 8.01 11.15 -1.42
CA LEU A 73 7.68 12.14 -2.45
C LEU A 73 7.92 13.58 -2.02
N MET A 74 7.91 13.84 -0.71
CA MET A 74 8.04 15.20 -0.18
C MET A 74 9.40 15.48 0.47
N VAL A 75 10.34 14.59 0.34
CA VAL A 75 11.69 14.82 0.86
C VAL A 75 12.58 15.52 -0.14
#